data_90204e136e59fbd69d39ea77fe43ec2e
#
_entry.id   90204e136e59fbd69d39ea77fe43ec2e
#
_cell.length_a   1.000
_cell.length_b   1.000
_cell.length_c   1.000
_cell.angle_alpha   90.00
_cell.angle_beta   90.00
_cell.angle_gamma   90.00
#
_symmetry.space_group_name_H-M   'P 1'
#
loop_
_entity.id
_entity.type
_entity.pdbx_description
1 polymer ?
#
loop_
_entity_poly.entity_id
_entity_poly.type
_entity_poly.pdbx_seq_one_letter_code
_entity_poly.pdbx_strand_id
1 'polypeptide(L)'
;DLLEETQSYFTPFFGNEIARKASLAIEHSHCISTSNHHHPAFEFMTVQETILYDMWMRMQKEEDSITPFFAASNVSISNTVYPRGMLIYDCSLPQRFFRLPIYHWKLTRQCVATLEGITSEMVARVKDRIGKEMHQGTFGPRMGDTLDSLCNDILLSNEVLKYDTLRDQTTVINAMLSERYFKNTKALYLWMPLETLATRLLFRDLRHEDGILYNILFCKELRSHIIQNLNGVSGCWKEDTGGTHFFWGLDSRHILFPLRLTEKNGEAFLNGRNSLEEEVSIPFTKEAILDELERLTLLPGLFLCFLEIHFLRDFTVFGGYFQPTYLKQMAKGLAGSLRELGMFGKEASIIESKTNYMTLGLTYFFRENSRGKYPVSTAELLEEPISLDSLNDLLDITIEDSLSYIAF
;
A
#
# COMPACT_ATOMS: atom_id res chain seq x y z
N ASP A 1 -19.97 0.12 7.14
CA ASP A 1 -19.26 1.03 6.25
C ASP A 1 -17.87 0.50 5.84
N LEU A 2 -16.75 0.78 6.56
CA LEU A 2 -15.41 0.27 6.20
C LEU A 2 -15.37 -1.26 6.16
N LEU A 3 -15.99 -1.92 7.12
CA LEU A 3 -16.07 -3.37 7.21
C LEU A 3 -16.87 -3.96 6.04
N GLU A 4 -17.99 -3.33 5.70
CA GLU A 4 -18.83 -3.71 4.55
C GLU A 4 -18.08 -3.55 3.22
N GLU A 5 -17.36 -2.43 3.04
CA GLU A 5 -16.57 -2.18 1.83
C GLU A 5 -15.40 -3.16 1.70
N THR A 6 -14.76 -3.51 2.81
CA THR A 6 -13.71 -4.53 2.86
C THR A 6 -14.25 -5.90 2.47
N GLN A 7 -15.38 -6.32 3.06
CA GLN A 7 -16.02 -7.59 2.71
C GLN A 7 -16.45 -7.60 1.24
N SER A 8 -17.09 -6.54 0.77
CA SER A 8 -17.52 -6.41 -0.63
C SER A 8 -16.34 -6.49 -1.60
N TYR A 9 -15.19 -5.91 -1.26
CA TYR A 9 -13.98 -5.99 -2.09
C TYR A 9 -13.43 -7.40 -2.19
N PHE A 10 -13.28 -8.12 -1.07
CA PHE A 10 -12.67 -9.46 -1.07
C PHE A 10 -13.57 -10.56 -1.57
N THR A 11 -14.90 -10.39 -1.55
CA THR A 11 -15.88 -11.42 -1.94
C THR A 11 -15.63 -11.98 -3.35
N PRO A 12 -15.39 -11.19 -4.43
CA PRO A 12 -15.16 -11.72 -5.77
C PRO A 12 -13.85 -12.49 -5.91
N PHE A 13 -12.87 -12.26 -5.02
CA PHE A 13 -11.57 -12.94 -5.07
C PHE A 13 -11.57 -14.25 -4.29
N PHE A 14 -12.19 -14.28 -3.10
CA PHE A 14 -12.03 -15.36 -2.12
C PHE A 14 -13.34 -15.95 -1.61
N GLY A 15 -14.48 -15.44 -2.08
CA GLY A 15 -15.80 -15.84 -1.62
C GLY A 15 -16.23 -15.20 -0.29
N ASN A 16 -17.53 -15.32 0.03
CA ASN A 16 -18.14 -14.61 1.15
C ASN A 16 -17.57 -15.00 2.52
N GLU A 17 -17.20 -16.26 2.73
CA GLU A 17 -16.72 -16.73 4.03
C GLU A 17 -15.39 -16.08 4.41
N ILE A 18 -14.40 -16.13 3.50
CA ILE A 18 -13.08 -15.54 3.71
C ILE A 18 -13.20 -14.01 3.82
N ALA A 19 -13.97 -13.39 2.96
CA ALA A 19 -14.21 -11.95 2.99
C ALA A 19 -14.83 -11.48 4.32
N ARG A 20 -15.80 -12.22 4.85
CA ARG A 20 -16.41 -11.96 6.15
C ARG A 20 -15.40 -12.12 7.30
N LYS A 21 -14.58 -13.17 7.28
CA LYS A 21 -13.52 -13.37 8.28
C LYS A 21 -12.51 -12.22 8.27
N ALA A 22 -12.13 -11.70 7.10
CA ALA A 22 -11.26 -10.54 6.97
C ALA A 22 -11.88 -9.28 7.61
N SER A 23 -13.16 -9.02 7.34
CA SER A 23 -13.89 -7.91 7.95
C SER A 23 -13.97 -8.04 9.47
N LEU A 24 -14.31 -9.23 9.99
CA LEU A 24 -14.31 -9.50 11.43
C LEU A 24 -12.92 -9.35 12.08
N ALA A 25 -11.86 -9.67 11.35
CA ALA A 25 -10.49 -9.48 11.84
C ALA A 25 -10.18 -8.01 12.14
N ILE A 26 -10.65 -7.11 11.28
CA ILE A 26 -10.52 -5.65 11.48
C ILE A 26 -11.42 -5.19 12.62
N GLU A 27 -12.66 -5.65 12.65
CA GLU A 27 -13.62 -5.30 13.69
C GLU A 27 -13.10 -5.62 15.10
N HIS A 28 -12.57 -6.83 15.28
CA HIS A 28 -12.07 -7.27 16.59
C HIS A 28 -10.78 -6.56 17.02
N SER A 29 -9.87 -6.30 16.07
CA SER A 29 -8.60 -5.67 16.39
C SER A 29 -8.69 -4.15 16.51
N HIS A 30 -9.69 -3.53 15.90
CA HIS A 30 -9.77 -2.07 15.66
C HIS A 30 -8.49 -1.49 15.02
N CYS A 31 -7.74 -2.34 14.30
CA CYS A 31 -6.45 -1.97 13.72
C CYS A 31 -6.37 -2.31 12.22
N ILE A 32 -5.61 -1.52 11.49
CA ILE A 32 -5.42 -1.63 10.04
C ILE A 32 -3.94 -1.46 9.71
N SER A 33 -3.37 -2.36 8.89
CA SER A 33 -2.03 -2.15 8.34
C SER A 33 -2.11 -1.30 7.06
N THR A 34 -1.32 -0.23 7.01
CA THR A 34 -1.18 0.68 5.87
C THR A 34 0.29 0.92 5.50
N SER A 35 1.18 0.01 5.90
CA SER A 35 2.63 0.19 5.78
C SER A 35 3.15 0.00 4.37
N ASN A 36 2.47 -0.77 3.54
CA ASN A 36 3.00 -1.27 2.28
C ASN A 36 2.46 -0.56 1.04
N HIS A 37 3.15 -0.76 -0.09
CA HIS A 37 2.64 -0.45 -1.41
C HIS A 37 1.93 -1.67 -2.01
N HIS A 38 0.88 -1.44 -2.80
CA HIS A 38 0.06 -2.50 -3.37
C HIS A 38 0.70 -3.09 -4.63
N HIS A 39 1.63 -4.02 -4.43
CA HIS A 39 2.28 -4.82 -5.47
C HIS A 39 2.58 -6.23 -4.93
N PRO A 40 2.94 -7.21 -5.78
CA PRO A 40 3.37 -8.51 -5.28
C PRO A 40 4.51 -8.38 -4.27
N ALA A 41 4.36 -9.03 -3.11
CA ALA A 41 5.26 -8.91 -1.96
C ALA A 41 6.58 -9.63 -2.21
N PHE A 42 7.41 -9.13 -3.13
CA PHE A 42 8.64 -9.77 -3.59
C PHE A 42 9.91 -9.24 -2.95
N GLU A 43 9.81 -8.22 -2.10
CA GLU A 43 10.98 -7.65 -1.45
C GLU A 43 10.87 -7.77 0.09
N PHE A 44 12.02 -7.70 0.78
CA PHE A 44 12.11 -8.07 2.18
C PHE A 44 11.31 -7.15 3.12
N MET A 45 11.27 -5.85 2.88
CA MET A 45 10.58 -4.91 3.77
C MET A 45 9.08 -5.21 3.80
N THR A 46 8.46 -5.32 2.62
CA THR A 46 7.04 -5.67 2.50
C THR A 46 6.73 -6.99 3.19
N VAL A 47 7.55 -8.02 2.95
CA VAL A 47 7.34 -9.36 3.52
C VAL A 47 7.45 -9.32 5.04
N GLN A 48 8.50 -8.69 5.57
CA GLN A 48 8.75 -8.65 7.00
C GLN A 48 7.71 -7.80 7.75
N GLU A 49 7.32 -6.67 7.19
CA GLU A 49 6.23 -5.84 7.73
C GLU A 49 4.90 -6.59 7.78
N THR A 50 4.57 -7.37 6.73
CA THR A 50 3.34 -8.17 6.72
C THR A 50 3.37 -9.30 7.75
N ILE A 51 4.49 -10.00 7.88
CA ILE A 51 4.65 -11.07 8.89
C ILE A 51 4.56 -10.48 10.30
N LEU A 52 5.20 -9.34 10.56
CA LEU A 52 5.16 -8.69 11.88
C LEU A 52 3.72 -8.28 12.25
N TYR A 53 2.96 -7.73 11.30
CA TYR A 53 1.56 -7.40 11.53
C TYR A 53 0.69 -8.64 11.76
N ASP A 54 0.89 -9.71 10.99
CA ASP A 54 0.20 -10.98 11.19
C ASP A 54 0.49 -11.58 12.57
N MET A 55 1.76 -11.56 13.02
CA MET A 55 2.13 -11.99 14.39
C MET A 55 1.38 -11.17 15.45
N TRP A 56 1.36 -9.85 15.29
CA TRP A 56 0.61 -8.99 16.20
C TRP A 56 -0.89 -9.31 16.19
N MET A 57 -1.48 -9.53 15.02
CA MET A 57 -2.89 -9.92 14.87
C MET A 57 -3.19 -11.26 15.54
N ARG A 58 -2.29 -12.25 15.44
CA ARG A 58 -2.43 -13.57 16.10
C ARG A 58 -2.37 -13.46 17.62
N MET A 59 -1.56 -12.55 18.16
CA MET A 59 -1.52 -12.29 19.61
C MET A 59 -2.84 -11.73 20.15
N GLN A 60 -3.66 -11.08 19.30
CA GLN A 60 -4.99 -10.56 19.67
C GLN A 60 -6.12 -11.59 19.50
N LYS A 61 -5.85 -12.75 18.88
CA LYS A 61 -6.86 -13.75 18.51
C LYS A 61 -6.41 -15.16 18.89
N GLU A 62 -7.38 -15.97 19.26
CA GLU A 62 -7.16 -17.40 19.53
C GLU A 62 -7.23 -18.30 18.28
N GLU A 63 -7.69 -17.80 17.12
CA GLU A 63 -7.97 -18.64 15.93
C GLU A 63 -7.65 -17.96 14.57
N ASP A 64 -7.46 -18.83 13.57
CA ASP A 64 -7.31 -18.69 12.11
C ASP A 64 -6.78 -17.34 11.54
N SER A 65 -5.63 -17.44 10.89
CA SER A 65 -4.85 -16.33 10.37
C SER A 65 -5.31 -15.82 9.00
N ILE A 66 -6.42 -15.10 8.98
CA ILE A 66 -6.73 -14.22 7.85
C ILE A 66 -6.37 -12.80 8.29
N THR A 67 -5.39 -12.21 7.60
CA THR A 67 -4.88 -10.88 7.94
C THR A 67 -5.06 -9.94 6.75
N PRO A 68 -5.96 -8.95 6.86
CA PRO A 68 -6.17 -7.94 5.82
C PRO A 68 -5.13 -6.83 5.89
N PHE A 69 -4.67 -6.38 4.71
CA PHE A 69 -3.72 -5.30 4.51
C PHE A 69 -4.29 -4.27 3.55
N PHE A 70 -4.07 -2.99 3.84
CA PHE A 70 -4.46 -1.88 2.98
C PHE A 70 -3.20 -1.17 2.49
N ALA A 71 -2.86 -1.37 1.24
CA ALA A 71 -1.58 -0.96 0.69
C ALA A 71 -1.75 0.14 -0.36
N ALA A 72 -0.89 1.15 -0.35
CA ALA A 72 -0.96 2.26 -1.28
C ALA A 72 -0.73 1.81 -2.72
N SER A 73 -1.65 2.14 -3.62
CA SER A 73 -1.59 1.83 -5.06
C SER A 73 -1.30 3.04 -5.94
N ASN A 74 -1.38 4.27 -5.39
CA ASN A 74 -1.02 5.51 -6.07
C ASN A 74 0.50 5.73 -6.13
N VAL A 75 1.23 4.69 -6.45
CA VAL A 75 2.70 4.66 -6.53
C VAL A 75 3.14 4.11 -7.89
N SER A 76 4.32 4.51 -8.34
CA SER A 76 4.90 3.95 -9.56
C SER A 76 5.41 2.53 -9.32
N ILE A 77 5.35 1.66 -10.36
CA ILE A 77 5.79 0.25 -10.28
C ILE A 77 7.27 0.09 -9.94
N SER A 78 8.07 1.11 -10.09
CA SER A 78 9.49 1.04 -9.74
C SER A 78 9.93 2.27 -8.95
N ASN A 79 10.41 2.03 -7.75
CA ASN A 79 11.12 3.00 -6.93
C ASN A 79 12.31 2.29 -6.25
N THR A 80 13.00 2.96 -5.34
CA THR A 80 14.20 2.40 -4.69
C THR A 80 13.91 1.19 -3.83
N VAL A 81 12.75 1.15 -3.20
CA VAL A 81 12.33 0.08 -2.28
C VAL A 81 11.54 -0.99 -3.01
N TYR A 82 10.67 -0.60 -3.95
CA TYR A 82 9.76 -1.49 -4.66
C TYR A 82 10.17 -1.60 -6.14
N PRO A 83 10.99 -2.58 -6.50
CA PRO A 83 11.42 -2.78 -7.88
C PRO A 83 10.26 -3.32 -8.72
N ARG A 84 10.36 -3.12 -10.03
CA ARG A 84 9.40 -3.66 -11.02
C ARG A 84 9.46 -5.19 -11.20
N GLY A 85 9.82 -5.92 -10.18
CA GLY A 85 9.99 -7.38 -10.16
C GLY A 85 10.44 -7.86 -8.79
N MET A 86 11.20 -8.96 -8.76
CA MET A 86 11.67 -9.60 -7.53
C MET A 86 13.08 -9.13 -7.14
N LEU A 87 13.36 -9.10 -5.84
CA LEU A 87 14.71 -9.03 -5.28
C LEU A 87 15.05 -10.34 -4.61
N ILE A 88 16.20 -10.91 -4.99
CA ILE A 88 16.75 -12.15 -4.44
C ILE A 88 18.04 -11.78 -3.70
N TYR A 89 18.10 -12.11 -2.41
CA TYR A 89 19.22 -11.74 -1.54
C TYR A 89 20.21 -12.87 -1.32
N ASP A 90 19.78 -14.13 -1.38
CA ASP A 90 20.68 -15.27 -1.41
C ASP A 90 21.29 -15.44 -2.81
N CYS A 91 22.26 -14.58 -3.12
CA CYS A 91 22.93 -14.57 -4.40
C CYS A 91 24.44 -14.33 -4.27
N SER A 92 25.18 -14.65 -5.35
CA SER A 92 26.65 -14.51 -5.41
C SER A 92 27.15 -13.12 -5.80
N LEU A 93 26.28 -12.15 -6.04
CA LEU A 93 26.64 -10.84 -6.55
C LEU A 93 27.28 -9.93 -5.50
N PRO A 94 28.23 -9.05 -5.88
CA PRO A 94 28.90 -8.12 -4.95
C PRO A 94 27.93 -7.15 -4.25
N GLN A 95 26.86 -6.72 -4.93
CA GLN A 95 25.82 -5.82 -4.40
C GLN A 95 24.86 -6.52 -3.42
N ARG A 96 25.07 -7.79 -3.10
CA ARG A 96 24.29 -8.58 -2.13
C ARG A 96 22.81 -8.78 -2.47
N PHE A 97 22.37 -8.46 -3.66
CA PHE A 97 21.03 -8.80 -4.18
C PHE A 97 21.04 -8.91 -5.70
N PHE A 98 20.13 -9.71 -6.23
CA PHE A 98 19.84 -9.81 -7.65
C PHE A 98 18.45 -9.28 -7.93
N ARG A 99 18.33 -8.41 -8.95
CA ARG A 99 17.04 -7.90 -9.40
C ARG A 99 16.54 -8.68 -10.59
N LEU A 100 15.40 -9.35 -10.43
CA LEU A 100 14.72 -10.11 -11.48
C LEU A 100 13.48 -9.31 -11.94
N PRO A 101 13.59 -8.47 -13.01
CA PRO A 101 12.50 -7.63 -13.44
C PRO A 101 11.42 -8.44 -14.17
N ILE A 102 10.15 -8.19 -13.83
CA ILE A 102 8.97 -8.69 -14.53
C ILE A 102 8.54 -7.67 -15.57
N TYR A 103 8.40 -6.40 -15.15
CA TYR A 103 8.02 -5.30 -16.01
C TYR A 103 9.21 -4.65 -16.71
N HIS A 104 8.98 -4.23 -17.97
CA HIS A 104 10.00 -3.54 -18.75
C HIS A 104 10.32 -2.16 -18.15
N TRP A 105 11.58 -1.70 -18.26
CA TRP A 105 12.04 -0.44 -17.67
C TRP A 105 11.26 0.81 -18.15
N LYS A 106 10.67 0.78 -19.35
CA LYS A 106 9.83 1.88 -19.88
C LYS A 106 8.56 2.13 -19.04
N LEU A 107 8.12 1.13 -18.25
CA LEU A 107 6.91 1.21 -17.44
C LEU A 107 7.17 1.72 -16.01
N THR A 108 8.42 2.03 -15.66
CA THR A 108 8.85 2.38 -14.29
C THR A 108 8.07 3.51 -13.63
N ARG A 109 7.50 4.43 -14.43
CA ARG A 109 6.72 5.58 -13.94
C ARG A 109 5.21 5.31 -13.88
N GLN A 110 4.74 4.19 -14.43
CA GLN A 110 3.31 3.89 -14.45
C GLN A 110 2.80 3.54 -13.04
N CYS A 111 1.58 3.98 -12.78
CA CYS A 111 0.89 3.79 -11.52
C CYS A 111 0.40 2.35 -11.36
N VAL A 112 0.66 1.74 -10.21
CA VAL A 112 0.25 0.38 -9.89
C VAL A 112 -1.28 0.21 -9.95
N ALA A 113 -2.04 1.23 -9.55
CA ALA A 113 -3.50 1.18 -9.50
C ALA A 113 -4.17 0.79 -10.85
N THR A 114 -3.51 1.10 -11.97
CA THR A 114 -4.05 0.90 -13.32
C THR A 114 -3.10 0.16 -14.27
N LEU A 115 -1.96 -0.32 -13.74
CA LEU A 115 -0.99 -1.05 -14.55
C LEU A 115 -1.57 -2.37 -15.05
N GLU A 116 -1.29 -2.69 -16.31
CA GLU A 116 -1.64 -3.98 -16.92
C GLU A 116 -1.06 -5.15 -16.10
N GLY A 117 -1.81 -6.23 -15.99
CA GLY A 117 -1.44 -7.42 -15.26
C GLY A 117 -0.21 -8.13 -15.85
N ILE A 118 0.38 -9.01 -15.03
CA ILE A 118 1.46 -9.91 -15.46
C ILE A 118 0.89 -10.87 -16.51
N THR A 119 1.55 -10.98 -17.66
CA THR A 119 1.15 -11.87 -18.74
C THR A 119 2.06 -13.10 -18.84
N SER A 120 1.59 -14.14 -19.54
CA SER A 120 2.38 -15.35 -19.78
C SER A 120 3.70 -15.05 -20.50
N GLU A 121 3.71 -14.07 -21.42
CA GLU A 121 4.93 -13.65 -22.13
C GLU A 121 5.93 -12.95 -21.19
N MET A 122 5.44 -12.18 -20.22
CA MET A 122 6.31 -11.60 -19.19
C MET A 122 6.96 -12.70 -18.36
N VAL A 123 6.17 -13.68 -17.91
CA VAL A 123 6.69 -14.80 -17.12
C VAL A 123 7.67 -15.66 -17.91
N ALA A 124 7.42 -15.92 -19.20
CA ALA A 124 8.36 -16.62 -20.06
C ALA A 124 9.74 -15.94 -20.10
N ARG A 125 9.78 -14.59 -20.22
CA ARG A 125 11.04 -13.83 -20.17
C ARG A 125 11.72 -13.91 -18.80
N VAL A 126 10.94 -13.94 -17.72
CA VAL A 126 11.46 -14.12 -16.35
C VAL A 126 12.12 -15.50 -16.23
N LYS A 127 11.49 -16.57 -16.70
CA LYS A 127 12.02 -17.94 -16.68
C LYS A 127 13.30 -18.07 -17.49
N ASP A 128 13.34 -17.48 -18.69
CA ASP A 128 14.57 -17.41 -19.50
C ASP A 128 15.72 -16.73 -18.74
N ARG A 129 15.41 -15.67 -17.99
CA ARG A 129 16.41 -14.97 -17.18
C ARG A 129 16.87 -15.82 -16.00
N ILE A 130 15.98 -16.52 -15.31
CA ILE A 130 16.31 -17.45 -14.22
C ILE A 130 17.30 -18.50 -14.73
N GLY A 131 17.01 -19.16 -15.85
CA GLY A 131 17.90 -20.17 -16.43
C GLY A 131 19.29 -19.64 -16.75
N LYS A 132 19.40 -18.43 -17.30
CA LYS A 132 20.68 -17.76 -17.59
C LYS A 132 21.49 -17.49 -16.32
N GLU A 133 20.84 -16.94 -15.30
CA GLU A 133 21.48 -16.57 -14.04
C GLU A 133 21.94 -17.81 -13.24
N MET A 134 21.17 -18.90 -13.26
CA MET A 134 21.58 -20.18 -12.71
C MET A 134 22.86 -20.70 -13.41
N HIS A 135 22.89 -20.66 -14.75
CA HIS A 135 24.06 -21.08 -15.52
C HIS A 135 25.31 -20.22 -15.23
N GLN A 136 25.12 -18.94 -14.90
CA GLN A 136 26.21 -18.04 -14.52
C GLN A 136 26.61 -18.16 -13.04
N GLY A 137 25.89 -18.96 -12.24
CA GLY A 137 26.14 -19.13 -10.81
C GLY A 137 25.76 -17.91 -9.96
N THR A 138 24.83 -17.06 -10.44
CA THR A 138 24.32 -15.92 -9.67
C THR A 138 23.62 -16.38 -8.39
N PHE A 139 22.86 -17.47 -8.47
CA PHE A 139 22.22 -18.16 -7.34
C PHE A 139 22.25 -19.67 -7.57
N GLY A 140 22.07 -20.43 -6.46
CA GLY A 140 22.15 -21.90 -6.49
C GLY A 140 20.96 -22.57 -7.19
N PRO A 141 21.10 -23.87 -7.53
CA PRO A 141 20.01 -24.61 -8.18
C PRO A 141 18.70 -24.58 -7.40
N ARG A 142 18.76 -24.73 -6.08
CA ARG A 142 17.57 -24.73 -5.20
C ARG A 142 16.78 -23.42 -5.32
N MET A 143 17.46 -22.26 -5.31
CA MET A 143 16.82 -20.96 -5.53
C MET A 143 16.22 -20.88 -6.95
N GLY A 144 16.93 -21.39 -7.96
CA GLY A 144 16.41 -21.44 -9.33
C GLY A 144 15.13 -22.25 -9.46
N ASP A 145 15.08 -23.45 -8.85
CA ASP A 145 13.90 -24.31 -8.83
C ASP A 145 12.74 -23.63 -8.09
N THR A 146 13.04 -22.93 -6.99
CA THR A 146 12.04 -22.14 -6.22
C THR A 146 11.44 -21.02 -7.07
N LEU A 147 12.26 -20.27 -7.79
CA LEU A 147 11.80 -19.19 -8.66
C LEU A 147 11.01 -19.72 -9.87
N ASP A 148 11.39 -20.87 -10.42
CA ASP A 148 10.65 -21.54 -11.50
C ASP A 148 9.28 -22.04 -11.00
N SER A 149 9.22 -22.63 -9.80
CA SER A 149 7.95 -23.02 -9.15
C SER A 149 7.06 -21.80 -8.88
N LEU A 150 7.61 -20.69 -8.39
CA LEU A 150 6.85 -19.42 -8.23
C LEU A 150 6.26 -18.98 -9.56
N CYS A 151 7.03 -19.01 -10.64
CA CYS A 151 6.53 -18.67 -11.97
C CYS A 151 5.40 -19.60 -12.42
N ASN A 152 5.55 -20.90 -12.27
CA ASN A 152 4.59 -21.88 -12.76
C ASN A 152 3.32 -21.96 -11.90
N ASP A 153 3.49 -22.03 -10.57
CA ASP A 153 2.40 -22.36 -9.65
C ASP A 153 1.62 -21.12 -9.20
N ILE A 154 2.22 -19.93 -9.29
CA ILE A 154 1.58 -18.68 -8.86
C ILE A 154 1.37 -17.76 -10.07
N LEU A 155 2.45 -17.26 -10.71
CA LEU A 155 2.29 -16.23 -11.74
C LEU A 155 1.56 -16.71 -13.00
N LEU A 156 1.70 -17.98 -13.36
CA LEU A 156 1.00 -18.62 -14.49
C LEU A 156 -0.30 -19.32 -14.10
N SER A 157 -0.71 -19.25 -12.83
CA SER A 157 -1.97 -19.87 -12.41
C SER A 157 -3.18 -19.18 -13.06
N ASN A 158 -4.25 -19.95 -13.30
CA ASN A 158 -5.50 -19.41 -13.81
C ASN A 158 -6.12 -18.40 -12.84
N GLU A 159 -5.90 -18.59 -11.53
CA GLU A 159 -6.35 -17.71 -10.47
C GLU A 159 -5.78 -16.29 -10.62
N VAL A 160 -4.55 -16.17 -11.08
CA VAL A 160 -3.87 -14.89 -11.31
C VAL A 160 -4.18 -14.36 -12.71
N LEU A 161 -4.02 -15.18 -13.76
CA LEU A 161 -4.11 -14.73 -15.15
C LEU A 161 -5.53 -14.35 -15.61
N LYS A 162 -6.57 -14.70 -14.84
CA LYS A 162 -7.95 -14.27 -15.12
C LYS A 162 -8.18 -12.77 -14.87
N TYR A 163 -7.27 -12.07 -14.23
CA TYR A 163 -7.36 -10.64 -13.94
C TYR A 163 -6.47 -9.83 -14.87
N ASP A 164 -7.01 -8.76 -15.44
CA ASP A 164 -6.33 -7.92 -16.43
C ASP A 164 -5.41 -6.87 -15.83
N THR A 165 -5.54 -6.57 -14.52
CA THR A 165 -4.76 -5.53 -13.86
C THR A 165 -3.79 -6.11 -12.84
N LEU A 166 -2.59 -5.48 -12.71
CA LEU A 166 -1.64 -5.83 -11.64
C LEU A 166 -2.26 -5.65 -10.25
N ARG A 167 -3.11 -4.64 -10.09
CA ARG A 167 -3.85 -4.38 -8.86
C ARG A 167 -4.60 -5.62 -8.38
N ASP A 168 -5.42 -6.21 -9.25
CA ASP A 168 -6.27 -7.34 -8.90
C ASP A 168 -5.46 -8.64 -8.82
N GLN A 169 -4.45 -8.81 -9.69
CA GLN A 169 -3.50 -9.91 -9.58
C GLN A 169 -2.71 -9.88 -8.27
N THR A 170 -2.27 -8.72 -7.82
CA THR A 170 -1.55 -8.55 -6.53
C THR A 170 -2.36 -9.10 -5.36
N THR A 171 -3.67 -8.82 -5.32
CA THR A 171 -4.58 -9.34 -4.28
C THR A 171 -4.50 -10.87 -4.20
N VAL A 172 -4.49 -11.55 -5.34
CA VAL A 172 -4.43 -13.03 -5.40
C VAL A 172 -3.01 -13.55 -5.20
N ILE A 173 -2.00 -12.94 -5.85
CA ILE A 173 -0.60 -13.36 -5.73
C ILE A 173 -0.15 -13.33 -4.26
N ASN A 174 -0.43 -12.25 -3.53
CA ASN A 174 0.01 -12.12 -2.13
C ASN A 174 -0.69 -13.13 -1.21
N ALA A 175 -1.94 -13.46 -1.47
CA ALA A 175 -2.64 -14.54 -0.76
C ALA A 175 -1.98 -15.90 -1.02
N MET A 176 -1.68 -16.26 -2.28
CA MET A 176 -1.03 -17.51 -2.65
C MET A 176 0.42 -17.60 -2.11
N LEU A 177 1.14 -16.48 -2.05
CA LEU A 177 2.48 -16.41 -1.48
C LEU A 177 2.45 -16.68 0.02
N SER A 178 1.56 -16.01 0.76
CA SER A 178 1.50 -16.11 2.22
C SER A 178 1.15 -17.51 2.72
N GLU A 179 0.37 -18.28 1.97
CA GLU A 179 0.08 -19.69 2.29
C GLU A 179 1.33 -20.58 2.33
N ARG A 180 2.44 -20.12 1.73
CA ARG A 180 3.69 -20.88 1.59
C ARG A 180 4.82 -20.38 2.49
N TYR A 181 4.63 -19.30 3.27
CA TYR A 181 5.69 -18.73 4.11
C TYR A 181 6.01 -19.56 5.34
N PHE A 182 5.06 -20.37 5.83
CA PHE A 182 5.18 -21.10 7.08
C PHE A 182 5.12 -22.62 6.89
N LYS A 183 5.94 -23.36 7.67
CA LYS A 183 6.03 -24.84 7.59
C LYS A 183 4.79 -25.54 8.15
N ASN A 184 4.30 -25.08 9.32
CA ASN A 184 3.34 -25.81 10.14
C ASN A 184 2.01 -25.07 10.35
N THR A 185 1.84 -23.93 9.73
CA THR A 185 0.60 -23.13 9.81
C THR A 185 0.33 -22.47 8.48
N LYS A 186 -0.93 -22.16 8.24
CA LYS A 186 -1.30 -21.34 7.08
C LYS A 186 -1.48 -19.90 7.50
N ALA A 187 -1.06 -18.99 6.67
CA ALA A 187 -1.37 -17.57 6.75
C ALA A 187 -2.04 -17.16 5.45
N LEU A 188 -3.10 -16.37 5.52
CA LEU A 188 -3.79 -15.85 4.35
C LEU A 188 -3.80 -14.32 4.42
N TYR A 189 -2.92 -13.70 3.65
CA TYR A 189 -2.74 -12.26 3.59
C TYR A 189 -3.58 -11.67 2.46
N LEU A 190 -4.62 -10.93 2.83
CA LEU A 190 -5.56 -10.35 1.90
C LEU A 190 -5.26 -8.87 1.68
N TRP A 191 -4.87 -8.51 0.47
CA TRP A 191 -4.43 -7.17 0.13
C TRP A 191 -5.50 -6.40 -0.63
N MET A 192 -5.85 -5.22 -0.13
CA MET A 192 -6.73 -4.26 -0.78
C MET A 192 -5.99 -2.96 -1.04
N PRO A 193 -6.14 -2.34 -2.24
CA PRO A 193 -5.59 -1.01 -2.48
C PRO A 193 -6.23 0.00 -1.53
N LEU A 194 -5.39 0.78 -0.85
CA LEU A 194 -5.81 1.80 0.09
C LEU A 194 -6.72 2.85 -0.56
N GLU A 195 -6.36 3.29 -1.76
CA GLU A 195 -7.15 4.26 -2.53
C GLU A 195 -8.50 3.70 -2.98
N THR A 196 -8.58 2.39 -3.25
CA THR A 196 -9.85 1.74 -3.59
C THR A 196 -10.81 1.78 -2.39
N LEU A 197 -10.31 1.48 -1.18
CA LEU A 197 -11.11 1.60 0.03
C LEU A 197 -11.53 3.05 0.26
N ALA A 198 -10.59 3.98 0.23
CA ALA A 198 -10.87 5.40 0.41
C ALA A 198 -11.89 5.92 -0.60
N THR A 199 -11.77 5.55 -1.88
CA THR A 199 -12.74 5.93 -2.92
C THR A 199 -14.14 5.42 -2.60
N ARG A 200 -14.30 4.16 -2.20
CA ARG A 200 -15.60 3.60 -1.83
C ARG A 200 -16.24 4.34 -0.64
N LEU A 201 -15.43 4.68 0.36
CA LEU A 201 -15.86 5.47 1.51
C LEU A 201 -16.23 6.91 1.11
N LEU A 202 -15.45 7.56 0.23
CA LEU A 202 -15.78 8.88 -0.34
C LEU A 202 -17.14 8.87 -1.05
N PHE A 203 -17.44 7.85 -1.87
CA PHE A 203 -18.75 7.72 -2.53
C PHE A 203 -19.91 7.62 -1.55
N ARG A 204 -19.66 7.03 -0.39
CA ARG A 204 -20.66 6.89 0.68
C ARG A 204 -20.84 8.18 1.47
N ASP A 205 -19.74 8.75 1.95
CA ASP A 205 -19.76 9.88 2.88
C ASP A 205 -20.15 11.19 2.21
N LEU A 206 -19.82 11.37 0.93
CA LEU A 206 -20.23 12.55 0.14
C LEU A 206 -21.74 12.61 -0.19
N ARG A 207 -22.51 11.58 0.18
CA ARG A 207 -23.99 11.67 0.15
C ARG A 207 -24.55 12.58 1.23
N HIS A 208 -23.78 12.84 2.28
CA HIS A 208 -24.16 13.66 3.44
C HIS A 208 -23.51 15.03 3.33
N GLU A 209 -24.24 15.99 2.78
CA GLU A 209 -23.72 17.35 2.52
C GLU A 209 -23.48 18.17 3.81
N ASP A 210 -24.10 17.80 4.91
CA ASP A 210 -23.85 18.34 6.25
C ASP A 210 -22.67 17.63 6.96
N GLY A 211 -22.13 16.56 6.37
CA GLY A 211 -21.04 15.78 6.93
C GLY A 211 -19.70 16.52 6.92
N ILE A 212 -18.82 16.11 7.83
CA ILE A 212 -17.48 16.69 7.97
C ILE A 212 -16.65 16.57 6.67
N LEU A 213 -16.68 15.41 5.98
CA LEU A 213 -15.95 15.20 4.74
C LEU A 213 -16.40 16.16 3.63
N TYR A 214 -17.74 16.31 3.47
CA TYR A 214 -18.28 17.23 2.47
C TYR A 214 -17.80 18.66 2.73
N ASN A 215 -17.82 19.10 3.98
CA ASN A 215 -17.37 20.43 4.37
C ASN A 215 -15.86 20.61 4.19
N ILE A 216 -15.04 19.58 4.49
CA ILE A 216 -13.59 19.62 4.24
C ILE A 216 -13.29 19.87 2.76
N LEU A 217 -14.04 19.24 1.86
CA LEU A 217 -13.80 19.37 0.42
C LEU A 217 -14.47 20.63 -0.17
N PHE A 218 -15.72 20.92 0.18
CA PHE A 218 -16.55 21.88 -0.57
C PHE A 218 -16.86 23.18 0.18
N CYS A 219 -16.71 23.25 1.53
CA CYS A 219 -16.74 24.53 2.23
C CYS A 219 -15.45 25.31 1.97
N LYS A 220 -15.54 26.43 1.27
CA LYS A 220 -14.38 27.22 0.84
C LYS A 220 -13.47 27.63 2.00
N GLU A 221 -14.06 28.14 3.06
CA GLU A 221 -13.32 28.63 4.23
C GLU A 221 -12.56 27.49 4.90
N LEU A 222 -13.23 26.37 5.21
CA LEU A 222 -12.60 25.22 5.86
C LEU A 222 -11.51 24.60 4.97
N ARG A 223 -11.80 24.41 3.69
CA ARG A 223 -10.84 23.91 2.73
C ARG A 223 -9.58 24.76 2.65
N SER A 224 -9.72 26.08 2.64
CA SER A 224 -8.58 27.01 2.60
C SER A 224 -7.70 26.89 3.84
N HIS A 225 -8.30 26.80 5.03
CA HIS A 225 -7.56 26.56 6.29
C HIS A 225 -6.83 25.24 6.28
N ILE A 226 -7.48 24.16 5.80
CA ILE A 226 -6.84 22.83 5.70
C ILE A 226 -5.66 22.86 4.74
N ILE A 227 -5.81 23.50 3.56
CA ILE A 227 -4.72 23.62 2.59
C ILE A 227 -3.53 24.36 3.21
N GLN A 228 -3.78 25.41 3.98
CA GLN A 228 -2.74 26.17 4.65
C GLN A 228 -2.10 25.39 5.80
N ASN A 229 -2.90 24.80 6.70
CA ASN A 229 -2.41 24.14 7.91
C ASN A 229 -1.71 22.80 7.63
N LEU A 230 -1.99 22.15 6.48
CA LEU A 230 -1.31 20.94 6.04
C LEU A 230 -0.16 21.20 5.04
N ASN A 231 0.08 22.45 4.67
CA ASN A 231 1.21 22.81 3.81
C ASN A 231 2.55 22.44 4.47
N GLY A 232 3.37 21.66 3.77
CA GLY A 232 4.65 21.17 4.25
C GLY A 232 4.60 19.89 5.09
N VAL A 233 3.41 19.41 5.45
CA VAL A 233 3.25 18.11 6.11
C VAL A 233 3.57 16.98 5.13
N SER A 234 4.39 16.02 5.57
CA SER A 234 4.74 14.85 4.75
C SER A 234 3.47 14.04 4.41
N GLY A 235 3.37 13.58 3.15
CA GLY A 235 2.16 12.90 2.66
C GLY A 235 1.01 13.83 2.25
N CYS A 236 1.13 15.16 2.47
CA CYS A 236 0.21 16.16 1.97
C CYS A 236 0.84 16.89 0.76
N TRP A 237 0.97 18.20 0.82
CA TRP A 237 1.46 19.07 -0.26
C TRP A 237 2.47 20.09 0.26
N LYS A 238 3.24 20.65 -0.68
CA LYS A 238 4.10 21.80 -0.43
C LYS A 238 3.89 22.82 -1.54
N GLU A 239 3.67 24.08 -1.18
CA GLU A 239 3.38 25.14 -2.14
C GLU A 239 4.44 25.25 -3.24
N ASP A 240 5.73 25.17 -2.86
CA ASP A 240 6.84 25.45 -3.75
C ASP A 240 7.43 24.22 -4.47
N THR A 241 7.21 22.99 -3.97
CA THR A 241 8.04 21.85 -4.39
C THR A 241 7.31 20.56 -4.75
N GLY A 242 6.01 20.42 -4.54
CA GLY A 242 5.36 19.18 -4.93
C GLY A 242 4.15 18.73 -4.11
N GLY A 243 3.71 17.52 -4.38
CA GLY A 243 2.50 16.91 -3.84
C GLY A 243 1.23 17.39 -4.55
N THR A 244 0.10 16.87 -4.17
CA THR A 244 -1.20 17.15 -4.77
C THR A 244 -2.19 17.63 -3.71
N HIS A 245 -3.13 18.52 -4.08
CA HIS A 245 -4.24 18.85 -3.20
C HIS A 245 -5.32 17.76 -3.33
N PHE A 246 -5.54 17.02 -2.25
CA PHE A 246 -6.57 16.00 -2.08
C PHE A 246 -6.48 14.80 -3.04
N PHE A 247 -6.32 15.04 -4.35
CA PHE A 247 -6.37 14.01 -5.39
C PHE A 247 -5.15 14.08 -6.31
N TRP A 248 -4.66 12.92 -6.72
CA TRP A 248 -3.73 12.78 -7.83
C TRP A 248 -4.52 12.64 -9.14
N GLY A 249 -4.08 13.33 -10.19
CA GLY A 249 -4.52 13.04 -11.56
C GLY A 249 -3.78 11.83 -12.11
N LEU A 250 -4.46 11.05 -12.94
CA LEU A 250 -3.90 9.93 -13.68
C LEU A 250 -4.16 10.14 -15.18
N ASP A 251 -3.10 10.15 -15.98
CA ASP A 251 -3.21 10.37 -17.42
C ASP A 251 -3.42 9.07 -18.22
N SER A 252 -3.64 9.23 -19.54
CA SER A 252 -3.82 8.11 -20.47
C SER A 252 -2.60 7.19 -20.62
N ARG A 253 -1.44 7.59 -20.10
CA ARG A 253 -0.23 6.78 -20.02
C ARG A 253 -0.06 6.10 -18.67
N HIS A 254 -1.08 6.15 -17.83
CA HIS A 254 -1.07 5.63 -16.45
C HIS A 254 0.00 6.27 -15.56
N ILE A 255 0.33 7.54 -15.80
CA ILE A 255 1.31 8.29 -15.00
C ILE A 255 0.57 9.26 -14.09
N LEU A 256 0.92 9.23 -12.80
CA LEU A 256 0.39 10.16 -11.82
C LEU A 256 0.98 11.56 -12.03
N PHE A 257 0.13 12.56 -11.88
CA PHE A 257 0.55 13.96 -11.88
C PHE A 257 -0.17 14.75 -10.77
N PRO A 258 0.50 15.76 -10.19
CA PRO A 258 -0.07 16.54 -9.10
C PRO A 258 -1.15 17.49 -9.62
N LEU A 259 -2.21 17.67 -8.82
CA LEU A 259 -3.26 18.63 -9.04
C LEU A 259 -3.26 19.69 -7.93
N ARG A 260 -3.49 20.94 -8.30
CA ARG A 260 -3.59 22.07 -7.39
C ARG A 260 -4.98 22.67 -7.45
N LEU A 261 -5.56 22.89 -6.29
CA LEU A 261 -6.81 23.61 -6.20
C LEU A 261 -6.56 25.09 -6.46
N THR A 262 -7.31 25.65 -7.40
CA THR A 262 -7.32 27.09 -7.71
C THR A 262 -8.75 27.60 -7.78
N GLU A 263 -8.95 28.88 -7.59
CA GLU A 263 -10.25 29.51 -7.72
C GLU A 263 -10.26 30.53 -8.87
N LYS A 264 -11.31 30.48 -9.69
CA LYS A 264 -11.53 31.42 -10.78
C LYS A 264 -13.01 31.79 -10.84
N ASN A 265 -13.29 33.10 -10.80
CA ASN A 265 -14.67 33.63 -10.84
C ASN A 265 -15.61 33.06 -9.75
N GLY A 266 -15.08 32.69 -8.60
CA GLY A 266 -15.86 32.10 -7.50
C GLY A 266 -16.05 30.58 -7.60
N GLU A 267 -15.56 29.93 -8.64
CA GLU A 267 -15.58 28.50 -8.82
C GLU A 267 -14.19 27.89 -8.54
N ALA A 268 -14.16 26.70 -7.95
CA ALA A 268 -12.94 25.98 -7.64
C ALA A 268 -12.65 24.92 -8.70
N PHE A 269 -11.35 24.73 -9.02
CA PHE A 269 -10.87 23.76 -9.99
C PHE A 269 -9.62 23.06 -9.47
N LEU A 270 -9.49 21.77 -9.79
CA LEU A 270 -8.21 21.06 -9.71
C LEU A 270 -7.47 21.23 -11.03
N ASN A 271 -6.34 21.92 -10.98
CA ASN A 271 -5.51 22.18 -12.17
C ASN A 271 -4.15 21.49 -12.04
N GLY A 272 -3.67 20.96 -13.14
CA GLY A 272 -2.36 20.34 -13.24
C GLY A 272 -1.89 20.22 -14.68
N ARG A 273 -0.70 19.63 -14.83
CA ARG A 273 -0.13 19.30 -16.13
C ARG A 273 0.26 17.83 -16.13
N ASN A 274 -0.25 17.08 -17.08
CA ASN A 274 -0.04 15.65 -17.21
C ASN A 274 1.35 15.33 -17.80
N SER A 275 1.68 14.05 -17.95
CA SER A 275 2.99 13.60 -18.48
C SER A 275 3.19 13.90 -20.00
N LEU A 276 2.14 14.33 -20.68
CA LEU A 276 2.15 14.78 -22.08
C LEU A 276 2.25 16.31 -22.19
N GLU A 277 2.48 17.01 -21.08
CA GLU A 277 2.52 18.48 -20.98
C GLU A 277 1.17 19.17 -21.31
N GLU A 278 0.06 18.41 -21.25
CA GLU A 278 -1.28 18.95 -21.46
C GLU A 278 -1.83 19.53 -20.16
N GLU A 279 -2.49 20.68 -20.25
CA GLU A 279 -3.18 21.29 -19.12
C GLU A 279 -4.48 20.52 -18.83
N VAL A 280 -4.65 20.14 -17.55
CA VAL A 280 -5.85 19.47 -17.05
C VAL A 280 -6.53 20.41 -16.06
N SER A 281 -7.84 20.58 -16.23
CA SER A 281 -8.68 21.40 -15.35
C SER A 281 -9.97 20.66 -15.04
N ILE A 282 -10.19 20.27 -13.79
CA ILE A 282 -11.36 19.52 -13.33
C ILE A 282 -12.17 20.42 -12.41
N PRO A 283 -13.47 20.67 -12.65
CA PRO A 283 -14.32 21.39 -11.71
C PRO A 283 -14.31 20.71 -10.34
N PHE A 284 -14.08 21.49 -9.28
CA PHE A 284 -14.05 20.95 -7.93
C PHE A 284 -15.46 20.92 -7.33
N THR A 285 -16.33 20.11 -7.93
CA THR A 285 -17.69 19.81 -7.47
C THR A 285 -17.82 18.35 -7.11
N LYS A 286 -18.81 18.01 -6.28
CA LYS A 286 -19.07 16.63 -5.88
C LYS A 286 -19.23 15.71 -7.08
N GLU A 287 -20.05 16.11 -8.04
CA GLU A 287 -20.41 15.33 -9.21
C GLU A 287 -19.16 15.07 -10.09
N ALA A 288 -18.38 16.11 -10.38
CA ALA A 288 -17.18 15.99 -11.20
C ALA A 288 -16.11 15.11 -10.51
N ILE A 289 -15.90 15.29 -9.21
CA ILE A 289 -14.94 14.48 -8.45
C ILE A 289 -15.35 13.00 -8.42
N LEU A 290 -16.64 12.70 -8.18
CA LEU A 290 -17.12 11.32 -8.15
C LEU A 290 -17.02 10.66 -9.54
N ASP A 291 -17.36 11.37 -10.61
CA ASP A 291 -17.24 10.89 -11.99
C ASP A 291 -15.78 10.57 -12.36
N GLU A 292 -14.85 11.45 -12.04
CA GLU A 292 -13.42 11.23 -12.31
C GLU A 292 -12.81 10.11 -11.46
N LEU A 293 -13.27 9.92 -10.21
CA LEU A 293 -12.88 8.77 -9.37
C LEU A 293 -13.40 7.45 -9.95
N GLU A 294 -14.64 7.42 -10.45
CA GLU A 294 -15.23 6.24 -11.10
C GLU A 294 -14.48 5.85 -12.37
N ARG A 295 -14.03 6.84 -13.14
CA ARG A 295 -13.20 6.64 -14.36
C ARG A 295 -11.74 6.29 -14.07
N LEU A 296 -11.31 6.31 -12.82
CA LEU A 296 -9.90 6.15 -12.41
C LEU A 296 -8.96 7.19 -13.05
N THR A 297 -9.45 8.37 -13.35
CA THR A 297 -8.64 9.53 -13.76
C THR A 297 -8.23 10.41 -12.59
N LEU A 298 -8.89 10.23 -11.44
CA LEU A 298 -8.47 10.71 -10.13
C LEU A 298 -8.23 9.54 -9.17
N LEU A 299 -7.24 9.70 -8.29
CA LEU A 299 -7.00 8.84 -7.14
C LEU A 299 -6.91 9.69 -5.87
N PRO A 300 -7.48 9.24 -4.73
CA PRO A 300 -7.32 9.93 -3.46
C PRO A 300 -5.86 10.09 -3.09
N GLY A 301 -5.48 11.27 -2.63
CA GLY A 301 -4.17 11.50 -2.02
C GLY A 301 -4.09 10.87 -0.63
N LEU A 302 -2.89 10.72 -0.11
CA LEU A 302 -2.65 10.04 1.17
C LEU A 302 -3.42 10.68 2.33
N PHE A 303 -3.53 12.02 2.35
CA PHE A 303 -4.34 12.72 3.36
C PHE A 303 -5.80 12.27 3.33
N LEU A 304 -6.43 12.16 2.16
CA LEU A 304 -7.82 11.68 2.05
C LEU A 304 -7.97 10.22 2.47
N CYS A 305 -7.00 9.37 2.11
CA CYS A 305 -7.00 7.99 2.57
C CYS A 305 -7.02 7.91 4.10
N PHE A 306 -6.14 8.64 4.78
CA PHE A 306 -6.11 8.65 6.24
C PHE A 306 -7.28 9.40 6.87
N LEU A 307 -7.81 10.42 6.19
CA LEU A 307 -9.04 11.08 6.63
C LEU A 307 -10.16 10.04 6.75
N GLU A 308 -10.40 9.26 5.70
CA GLU A 308 -11.47 8.28 5.64
C GLU A 308 -11.31 7.10 6.58
N ILE A 309 -10.11 6.53 6.67
CA ILE A 309 -9.93 5.26 7.38
C ILE A 309 -9.51 5.44 8.85
N HIS A 310 -8.91 6.58 9.20
CA HIS A 310 -8.34 6.80 10.52
C HIS A 310 -9.00 7.99 11.25
N PHE A 311 -9.02 9.19 10.64
CA PHE A 311 -9.48 10.38 11.34
C PHE A 311 -11.00 10.42 11.54
N LEU A 312 -11.78 9.98 10.55
CA LEU A 312 -13.25 9.94 10.62
C LEU A 312 -13.80 8.62 11.17
N ARG A 313 -12.95 7.58 11.27
CA ARG A 313 -13.32 6.27 11.80
C ARG A 313 -12.38 5.89 12.94
N ASP A 314 -12.82 5.01 13.83
CA ASP A 314 -12.05 4.68 15.03
C ASP A 314 -11.16 3.46 14.83
N PHE A 315 -10.25 3.53 13.84
CA PHE A 315 -9.25 2.50 13.61
C PHE A 315 -7.84 3.02 13.88
N THR A 316 -7.07 2.24 14.64
CA THR A 316 -5.63 2.48 14.77
C THR A 316 -4.91 2.01 13.50
N VAL A 317 -3.97 2.79 13.00
CA VAL A 317 -3.21 2.44 11.80
C VAL A 317 -1.77 2.07 12.13
N PHE A 318 -1.35 0.93 11.58
CA PHE A 318 0.04 0.50 11.57
C PHE A 318 0.65 0.88 10.24
N GLY A 319 1.76 1.60 10.26
CA GLY A 319 2.35 2.11 9.04
C GLY A 319 3.84 1.92 8.92
N GLY A 320 4.41 2.40 7.81
CA GLY A 320 5.84 2.46 7.62
C GLY A 320 6.52 3.40 8.63
N TYR A 321 7.84 3.40 8.64
CA TYR A 321 8.69 4.07 9.63
C TYR A 321 8.32 5.54 9.91
N PHE A 322 7.96 6.31 8.88
CA PHE A 322 7.66 7.74 9.02
C PHE A 322 6.18 8.04 9.32
N GLN A 323 5.30 7.05 9.23
CA GLN A 323 3.85 7.25 9.36
C GLN A 323 3.44 7.86 10.70
N PRO A 324 3.95 7.43 11.86
CA PRO A 324 3.61 8.02 13.15
C PRO A 324 3.88 9.54 13.21
N THR A 325 4.93 10.00 12.55
CA THR A 325 5.29 11.42 12.53
C THR A 325 4.32 12.26 11.70
N TYR A 326 4.05 11.86 10.47
CA TYR A 326 3.21 12.69 9.60
C TYR A 326 1.72 12.58 9.94
N LEU A 327 1.23 11.45 10.45
CA LEU A 327 -0.16 11.35 10.90
C LEU A 327 -0.45 12.27 12.07
N LYS A 328 0.48 12.39 13.02
CA LYS A 328 0.36 13.35 14.12
C LYS A 328 0.29 14.81 13.61
N GLN A 329 1.07 15.12 12.60
CA GLN A 329 1.04 16.45 11.97
C GLN A 329 -0.26 16.69 11.20
N MET A 330 -0.76 15.68 10.47
CA MET A 330 -2.05 15.73 9.78
C MET A 330 -3.21 15.94 10.78
N ALA A 331 -3.24 15.16 11.88
CA ALA A 331 -4.24 15.29 12.93
C ALA A 331 -4.27 16.71 13.51
N LYS A 332 -3.10 17.26 13.85
CA LYS A 332 -2.96 18.61 14.39
C LYS A 332 -3.45 19.67 13.40
N GLY A 333 -3.03 19.59 12.14
CA GLY A 333 -3.44 20.55 11.10
C GLY A 333 -4.95 20.50 10.82
N LEU A 334 -5.52 19.30 10.72
CA LEU A 334 -6.95 19.11 10.52
C LEU A 334 -7.76 19.62 11.71
N ALA A 335 -7.45 19.18 12.94
CA ALA A 335 -8.15 19.63 14.15
C ALA A 335 -8.02 21.14 14.39
N GLY A 336 -6.84 21.72 14.08
CA GLY A 336 -6.62 23.16 14.11
C GLY A 336 -7.56 23.90 13.17
N SER A 337 -7.66 23.47 11.91
CA SER A 337 -8.55 24.08 10.91
C SER A 337 -10.02 24.07 11.34
N LEU A 338 -10.48 22.96 11.91
CA LEU A 338 -11.85 22.82 12.41
C LEU A 338 -12.14 23.76 13.57
N ARG A 339 -11.19 23.91 14.51
CA ARG A 339 -11.34 24.81 15.68
C ARG A 339 -11.29 26.28 15.33
N GLU A 340 -10.38 26.68 14.45
CA GLU A 340 -10.23 28.06 13.99
C GLU A 340 -11.54 28.62 13.43
N LEU A 341 -12.33 27.77 12.79
CA LEU A 341 -13.63 28.12 12.23
C LEU A 341 -14.82 27.80 13.15
N GLY A 342 -14.58 27.19 14.32
CA GLY A 342 -15.64 26.74 15.21
C GLY A 342 -16.55 25.65 14.63
N MET A 343 -16.03 24.87 13.66
CA MET A 343 -16.75 23.80 12.99
C MET A 343 -16.35 22.44 13.56
N PHE A 344 -17.32 21.52 13.68
CA PHE A 344 -17.06 20.11 14.07
C PHE A 344 -16.17 19.97 15.32
N GLY A 345 -16.46 20.73 16.38
CA GLY A 345 -15.61 20.79 17.58
C GLY A 345 -15.45 19.46 18.32
N LYS A 346 -16.47 18.59 18.26
CA LYS A 346 -16.40 17.23 18.83
C LYS A 346 -15.44 16.37 18.05
N GLU A 347 -15.56 16.36 16.73
CA GLU A 347 -14.70 15.63 15.80
C GLU A 347 -13.26 16.13 15.88
N ALA A 348 -13.06 17.43 15.93
CA ALA A 348 -11.74 18.05 16.12
C ALA A 348 -11.04 17.52 17.39
N SER A 349 -11.79 17.38 18.49
CA SER A 349 -11.26 16.86 19.76
C SER A 349 -10.92 15.37 19.66
N ILE A 350 -11.75 14.58 18.98
CA ILE A 350 -11.49 13.16 18.73
C ILE A 350 -10.24 13.00 17.86
N ILE A 351 -10.12 13.73 16.75
CA ILE A 351 -8.98 13.67 15.84
C ILE A 351 -7.68 14.00 16.58
N GLU A 352 -7.67 15.07 17.38
CA GLU A 352 -6.48 15.47 18.14
C GLU A 352 -6.09 14.47 19.23
N SER A 353 -7.07 13.76 19.82
CA SER A 353 -6.81 12.74 20.84
C SER A 353 -6.23 11.45 20.27
N LYS A 354 -6.27 11.24 18.95
CA LYS A 354 -5.68 10.06 18.31
C LYS A 354 -4.16 10.16 18.32
N THR A 355 -3.54 9.41 19.22
CA THR A 355 -2.08 9.41 19.44
C THR A 355 -1.46 8.02 19.25
N ASN A 356 -2.28 7.00 19.04
CA ASN A 356 -1.84 5.60 18.93
C ASN A 356 -1.42 5.31 17.49
N TYR A 357 -0.23 5.79 17.12
CA TYR A 357 0.39 5.50 15.85
C TYR A 357 1.48 4.46 16.05
N MET A 358 1.42 3.38 15.27
CA MET A 358 2.38 2.28 15.36
C MET A 358 3.16 2.16 14.04
N THR A 359 4.41 1.73 14.13
CA THR A 359 5.24 1.47 12.96
C THR A 359 5.51 -0.02 12.80
N LEU A 360 5.49 -0.47 11.54
CA LEU A 360 5.93 -1.81 11.11
C LEU A 360 7.24 -1.73 10.31
N GLY A 361 7.78 -0.53 10.08
CA GLY A 361 8.98 -0.30 9.27
C GLY A 361 10.26 -0.86 9.91
N LEU A 362 10.25 -2.14 10.27
CA LEU A 362 11.35 -2.83 10.93
C LEU A 362 11.85 -3.99 10.05
N THR A 363 13.17 -4.12 9.95
CA THR A 363 13.83 -5.28 9.35
C THR A 363 14.42 -6.12 10.47
N TYR A 364 13.93 -7.31 10.67
CA TYR A 364 14.24 -8.13 11.84
C TYR A 364 14.62 -9.57 11.50
N PHE A 365 14.35 -10.04 10.28
CA PHE A 365 14.59 -11.41 9.90
C PHE A 365 15.70 -11.51 8.86
N PHE A 366 16.79 -12.18 9.23
CA PHE A 366 18.00 -12.38 8.42
C PHE A 366 18.37 -13.84 8.38
N ARG A 367 19.01 -14.24 7.27
CA ARG A 367 19.76 -15.48 7.12
C ARG A 367 21.22 -15.16 6.87
N GLU A 368 22.06 -16.18 6.93
CA GLU A 368 23.48 -16.06 6.70
C GLU A 368 23.96 -17.07 5.65
N ASN A 369 24.83 -16.62 4.77
CA ASN A 369 25.56 -17.46 3.85
C ASN A 369 27.06 -17.16 3.97
N SER A 370 27.88 -17.76 3.11
CA SER A 370 29.35 -17.57 3.10
C SER A 370 29.82 -16.12 2.95
N ARG A 371 28.93 -15.19 2.62
CA ARG A 371 29.20 -13.77 2.40
C ARG A 371 28.68 -12.88 3.54
N GLY A 372 28.00 -13.47 4.51
CA GLY A 372 27.43 -12.78 5.67
C GLY A 372 25.92 -12.76 5.68
N LYS A 373 25.37 -11.92 6.54
CA LYS A 373 23.92 -11.79 6.74
C LYS A 373 23.24 -11.09 5.56
N TYR A 374 22.05 -11.57 5.22
CA TYR A 374 21.16 -10.96 4.23
C TYR A 374 19.70 -10.99 4.69
N PRO A 375 18.88 -9.99 4.30
CA PRO A 375 17.48 -9.94 4.69
C PRO A 375 16.68 -11.02 3.95
N VAL A 376 15.67 -11.57 4.60
CA VAL A 376 14.80 -12.59 4.02
C VAL A 376 13.63 -11.94 3.31
N SER A 377 13.47 -12.28 2.03
CA SER A 377 12.34 -11.89 1.18
C SER A 377 11.45 -13.09 0.82
N THR A 378 10.50 -12.89 -0.07
CA THR A 378 9.64 -13.97 -0.58
C THR A 378 10.44 -15.11 -1.21
N ALA A 379 11.47 -14.82 -2.00
CA ALA A 379 12.26 -15.87 -2.66
C ALA A 379 12.90 -16.80 -1.62
N GLU A 380 13.53 -16.24 -0.60
CA GLU A 380 14.16 -16.98 0.48
C GLU A 380 13.14 -17.72 1.37
N LEU A 381 11.93 -17.15 1.61
CA LEU A 381 10.87 -17.83 2.33
C LEU A 381 10.29 -19.01 1.58
N LEU A 382 10.10 -18.88 0.26
CA LEU A 382 9.62 -19.98 -0.58
C LEU A 382 10.65 -21.10 -0.71
N GLU A 383 11.95 -20.76 -0.73
CA GLU A 383 13.03 -21.73 -0.74
C GLU A 383 13.10 -22.50 0.59
N GLU A 384 12.95 -21.78 1.69
CA GLU A 384 12.95 -22.35 3.03
C GLU A 384 11.91 -21.66 3.92
N PRO A 385 10.67 -22.18 3.98
CA PRO A 385 9.64 -21.67 4.85
C PRO A 385 10.05 -21.71 6.33
N ILE A 386 9.54 -20.76 7.11
CA ILE A 386 9.87 -20.61 8.53
C ILE A 386 8.83 -21.30 9.43
N SER A 387 9.22 -21.62 10.68
CA SER A 387 8.26 -21.93 11.75
C SER A 387 7.78 -20.62 12.37
N LEU A 388 6.48 -20.52 12.66
CA LEU A 388 5.93 -19.37 13.36
C LEU A 388 6.59 -19.20 14.74
N ASP A 389 6.87 -20.32 15.42
CA ASP A 389 7.51 -20.31 16.75
C ASP A 389 8.91 -19.68 16.71
N SER A 390 9.64 -19.85 15.60
CA SER A 390 10.97 -19.24 15.44
C SER A 390 10.96 -17.71 15.36
N LEU A 391 9.79 -17.10 15.17
CA LEU A 391 9.64 -15.65 15.16
C LEU A 391 9.43 -15.06 16.57
N ASN A 392 9.06 -15.87 17.56
CA ASN A 392 8.86 -15.39 18.92
C ASN A 392 10.14 -14.79 19.52
N ASP A 393 11.30 -15.38 19.19
CA ASP A 393 12.61 -14.88 19.64
C ASP A 393 12.97 -13.52 19.02
N LEU A 394 12.26 -13.13 17.94
CA LEU A 394 12.48 -11.86 17.24
C LEU A 394 11.60 -10.72 17.79
N LEU A 395 10.65 -11.01 18.67
CA LEU A 395 9.77 -9.98 19.26
C LEU A 395 10.52 -9.03 20.20
N ASP A 396 11.70 -9.42 20.69
CA ASP A 396 12.56 -8.62 21.57
C ASP A 396 13.54 -7.70 20.79
N ILE A 397 13.50 -7.72 19.45
CA ILE A 397 14.34 -6.85 18.62
C ILE A 397 13.94 -5.38 18.82
N THR A 398 14.93 -4.55 19.12
CA THR A 398 14.72 -3.12 19.25
C THR A 398 14.72 -2.41 17.90
N ILE A 399 14.18 -1.18 17.88
CA ILE A 399 14.26 -0.29 16.69
C ILE A 399 15.73 -0.04 16.33
N GLU A 400 16.62 0.08 17.30
CA GLU A 400 18.05 0.29 17.09
C GLU A 400 18.69 -0.91 16.38
N ASP A 401 18.36 -2.13 16.79
CA ASP A 401 18.81 -3.36 16.12
C ASP A 401 18.36 -3.39 14.66
N SER A 402 17.08 -3.10 14.41
CA SER A 402 16.52 -3.04 13.06
C SER A 402 17.21 -2.00 12.19
N LEU A 403 17.45 -0.78 12.70
CA LEU A 403 18.09 0.30 11.95
C LEU A 403 19.56 0.02 11.64
N SER A 404 20.27 -0.73 12.50
CA SER A 404 21.67 -1.08 12.29
C SER A 404 21.91 -1.90 11.00
N TYR A 405 20.86 -2.55 10.50
CA TYR A 405 20.88 -3.37 9.27
C TYR A 405 20.45 -2.61 8.01
N ILE A 406 19.76 -1.47 8.15
CA ILE A 406 19.32 -0.64 7.01
C ILE A 406 20.46 0.27 6.49
N ALA A 407 21.50 0.46 7.27
CA ALA A 407 22.67 1.31 6.95
C ALA A 407 23.67 0.65 5.96
N PHE A 408 23.17 -0.10 4.94
CA PHE A 408 24.00 -0.72 3.91
C PHE A 408 23.72 -0.15 2.52
#